data_93e09063d4dcef77d1707ad8c257db4c
#
_entry.id   93e09063d4dcef77d1707ad8c257db4c
#
_cell.length_a   1.000
_cell.length_b   1.000
_cell.length_c   1.000
_cell.angle_alpha   90.00
_cell.angle_beta   90.00
_cell.angle_gamma   90.00
#
_symmetry.space_group_name_H-M   'P 1'
#
loop_
_entity.id
_entity.type
_entity.pdbx_description
1 polymer ?
#
loop_
_entity_poly.entity_id
_entity_poly.type
_entity_poly.pdbx_seq_one_letter_code
_entity_poly.pdbx_strand_id
1 'polypeptide(L)'
;MIELLGKSLVELQALFEEHKIQKFRAKQLIDYIHHRHIFVFQDMTQFPKTLRDWLDSNCIISIPKVITQSVSPDGKTQKLLLELIDHSRIEAVLMEQHYGNSVCVSSQVGCAMGCVF
;
A
#
# COMPACT_ATOMS: atom_id res chain seq x y z
N MET A 1 7.77 -2.27 -14.51
CA MET A 1 8.20 -1.53 -13.32
C MET A 1 8.05 -2.40 -12.08
N ILE A 2 8.88 -2.17 -11.10
CA ILE A 2 8.89 -2.95 -9.86
C ILE A 2 7.85 -2.37 -8.90
N GLU A 3 6.87 -3.17 -8.50
CA GLU A 3 5.89 -2.76 -7.50
C GLU A 3 6.48 -2.83 -6.10
N LEU A 4 6.46 -1.71 -5.38
CA LEU A 4 7.03 -1.62 -4.04
C LEU A 4 6.00 -1.82 -2.93
N LEU A 5 4.73 -1.57 -3.21
CA LEU A 5 3.68 -1.75 -2.21
C LEU A 5 3.48 -3.23 -1.91
N GLY A 6 3.43 -3.58 -0.64
CA GLY A 6 3.29 -4.97 -0.21
C GLY A 6 4.58 -5.74 -0.05
N LYS A 7 5.72 -5.16 -0.40
CA LYS A 7 7.02 -5.79 -0.15
C LYS A 7 7.43 -5.63 1.31
N SER A 8 7.96 -6.70 1.89
CA SER A 8 8.51 -6.67 3.24
C SER A 8 9.85 -5.93 3.28
N LEU A 9 10.32 -5.61 4.48
CA LEU A 9 11.64 -5.00 4.66
C LEU A 9 12.73 -5.87 4.05
N VAL A 10 12.69 -7.18 4.26
CA VAL A 10 13.68 -8.12 3.73
C VAL A 10 13.68 -8.13 2.20
N GLU A 11 12.50 -8.12 1.60
CA GLU A 11 12.36 -8.08 0.15
C GLU A 11 12.90 -6.78 -0.45
N LEU A 12 12.63 -5.65 0.19
CA LEU A 12 13.17 -4.36 -0.24
C LEU A 12 14.68 -4.28 -0.06
N GLN A 13 15.20 -4.81 1.03
CA GLN A 13 16.65 -4.85 1.26
C GLN A 13 17.35 -5.68 0.18
N ALA A 14 16.79 -6.83 -0.18
CA ALA A 14 17.33 -7.68 -1.24
C ALA A 14 17.30 -6.98 -2.60
N LEU A 15 16.19 -6.31 -2.92
CA LEU A 15 16.04 -5.53 -4.15
C LEU A 15 17.09 -4.43 -4.24
N PHE A 16 17.25 -3.66 -3.17
CA PHE A 16 18.19 -2.55 -3.14
C PHE A 16 19.63 -3.03 -3.24
N GLU A 17 19.98 -4.12 -2.54
CA GLU A 17 21.31 -4.72 -2.62
C GLU A 17 21.64 -5.16 -4.04
N GLU A 18 20.68 -5.77 -4.73
CA GLU A 18 20.83 -6.20 -6.14
C GLU A 18 21.16 -5.01 -7.05
N HIS A 19 20.60 -3.84 -6.76
CA HIS A 19 20.82 -2.62 -7.54
C HIS A 19 21.87 -1.69 -6.94
N LYS A 20 22.69 -2.20 -6.00
CA LYS A 20 23.78 -1.46 -5.34
C LYS A 20 23.29 -0.25 -4.55
N ILE A 21 22.09 -0.34 -3.99
CA ILE A 21 21.52 0.66 -3.11
C ILE A 21 21.72 0.19 -1.66
N GLN A 22 22.05 1.13 -0.79
CA GLN A 22 22.30 0.80 0.63
C GLN A 22 21.04 0.24 1.29
N LYS A 23 21.20 -0.82 2.09
CA LYS A 23 20.09 -1.52 2.72
C LYS A 23 19.23 -0.64 3.63
N PHE A 24 19.83 0.33 4.32
CA PHE A 24 19.06 1.18 5.23
C PHE A 24 18.03 2.05 4.49
N ARG A 25 18.20 2.25 3.19
CA ARG A 25 17.22 2.97 2.37
C ARG A 25 15.90 2.23 2.29
N ALA A 26 15.91 0.89 2.38
CA ALA A 26 14.67 0.10 2.41
C ALA A 26 13.82 0.42 3.64
N LYS A 27 14.45 0.57 4.80
CA LYS A 27 13.74 0.96 6.01
C LYS A 27 13.16 2.37 5.92
N GLN A 28 13.92 3.30 5.35
CA GLN A 28 13.42 4.66 5.10
C GLN A 28 12.22 4.66 4.14
N LEU A 29 12.27 3.83 3.10
CA LEU A 29 11.16 3.72 2.14
C LEU A 29 9.89 3.20 2.82
N ILE A 30 10.01 2.18 3.67
CA ILE A 30 8.88 1.66 4.43
C ILE A 30 8.28 2.73 5.34
N ASP A 31 9.13 3.51 6.01
CA ASP A 31 8.68 4.62 6.85
C ASP A 31 7.88 5.65 6.03
N TYR A 32 8.38 6.03 4.86
CA TYR A 32 7.66 6.95 3.98
C TYR A 32 6.28 6.43 3.58
N ILE A 33 6.21 5.18 3.16
CA ILE A 33 4.97 4.60 2.64
C ILE A 33 3.97 4.34 3.77
N HIS A 34 4.39 3.67 4.84
CA HIS A 34 3.48 3.15 5.86
C HIS A 34 3.25 4.09 7.04
N HIS A 35 4.20 4.95 7.35
CA HIS A 35 4.09 5.86 8.49
C HIS A 35 3.78 7.29 8.09
N ARG A 36 4.41 7.79 7.03
CA ARG A 36 4.22 9.17 6.56
C ARG A 36 3.23 9.29 5.42
N HIS A 37 2.80 8.18 4.83
CA HIS A 37 1.87 8.14 3.69
C HIS A 37 2.33 8.99 2.50
N ILE A 38 3.64 8.95 2.23
CA ILE A 38 4.23 9.61 1.06
C ILE A 38 4.41 8.57 -0.03
N PHE A 39 3.72 8.78 -1.16
CA PHE A 39 3.70 7.83 -2.27
C PHE A 39 4.35 8.36 -3.53
N VAL A 40 4.87 9.59 -3.49
CA VAL A 40 5.61 10.21 -4.59
C VAL A 40 7.09 10.19 -4.25
N PHE A 41 7.89 9.56 -5.11
CA PHE A 41 9.32 9.39 -4.82
C PHE A 41 10.06 10.72 -4.68
N GLN A 42 9.68 11.72 -5.46
CA GLN A 42 10.34 13.03 -5.40
C GLN A 42 10.08 13.78 -4.09
N ASP A 43 9.05 13.40 -3.34
CA ASP A 43 8.76 13.97 -2.02
C ASP A 43 9.55 13.29 -0.90
N MET A 44 10.27 12.23 -1.20
CA MET A 44 11.09 11.49 -0.24
C MET A 44 12.45 12.18 -0.08
N THR A 45 12.45 13.32 0.59
CA THR A 45 13.60 14.24 0.64
C THR A 45 14.84 13.71 1.35
N GLN A 46 14.72 12.67 2.17
CA GLN A 46 15.87 12.00 2.78
C GLN A 46 16.69 11.22 1.76
N PHE A 47 16.10 10.87 0.63
CA PHE A 47 16.79 10.15 -0.42
C PHE A 47 17.57 11.13 -1.31
N PRO A 48 18.78 10.75 -1.76
CA PRO A 48 19.49 11.53 -2.77
C PRO A 48 18.66 11.61 -4.06
N LYS A 49 18.85 12.70 -4.81
CA LYS A 49 18.13 12.88 -6.08
C LYS A 49 18.35 11.71 -7.03
N THR A 50 19.54 11.17 -7.08
CA THR A 50 19.87 10.02 -7.93
C THR A 50 19.01 8.81 -7.58
N LEU A 51 18.80 8.53 -6.31
CA LEU A 51 17.93 7.44 -5.87
C LEU A 51 16.47 7.73 -6.19
N ARG A 52 16.00 8.94 -5.95
CA ARG A 52 14.63 9.33 -6.29
C ARG A 52 14.34 9.17 -7.78
N ASP A 53 15.26 9.59 -8.62
CA ASP A 53 15.12 9.44 -10.07
C ASP A 53 15.15 7.98 -10.50
N TRP A 54 16.00 7.17 -9.88
CA TRP A 54 16.02 5.73 -10.14
C TRP A 54 14.70 5.06 -9.78
N LEU A 55 14.13 5.42 -8.64
CA LEU A 55 12.84 4.89 -8.19
C LEU A 55 11.72 5.29 -9.15
N ASP A 56 11.68 6.54 -9.58
CA ASP A 56 10.68 7.01 -10.55
C ASP A 56 10.76 6.24 -11.88
N SER A 57 11.97 5.91 -12.31
CA SER A 57 12.19 5.26 -13.60
C SER A 57 11.95 3.74 -13.55
N ASN A 58 12.17 3.10 -12.42
CA ASN A 58 12.18 1.64 -12.31
C ASN A 58 11.12 1.05 -11.38
N CYS A 59 10.53 1.86 -10.52
CA CYS A 59 9.62 1.38 -9.48
C CYS A 59 8.29 2.12 -9.53
N ILE A 60 7.28 1.50 -8.94
CA ILE A 60 5.95 2.09 -8.82
C ILE A 60 5.36 1.75 -7.45
N ILE A 61 4.58 2.67 -6.90
CA ILE A 61 3.76 2.44 -5.72
C ILE A 61 2.30 2.51 -6.17
N SER A 62 1.66 1.35 -6.28
CA SER A 62 0.30 1.24 -6.81
C SER A 62 -0.72 1.35 -5.68
N ILE A 63 -1.20 2.55 -5.44
CA ILE A 63 -2.22 2.80 -4.43
C ILE A 63 -3.60 2.53 -5.04
N PRO A 64 -4.43 1.65 -4.43
CA PRO A 64 -5.77 1.43 -4.91
C PRO A 64 -6.61 2.71 -4.87
N LYS A 65 -7.42 2.91 -5.89
CA LYS A 65 -8.32 4.07 -5.96
C LYS A 65 -9.63 3.74 -5.27
N VAL A 66 -10.10 4.61 -4.39
CA VAL A 66 -11.41 4.48 -3.76
C VAL A 66 -12.47 4.94 -4.74
N ILE A 67 -13.36 4.02 -5.17
CA ILE A 67 -14.44 4.31 -6.10
C ILE A 67 -15.68 4.75 -5.35
N THR A 68 -16.07 3.99 -4.32
CA THR A 68 -17.22 4.32 -3.49
C THR A 68 -16.89 4.04 -2.03
N GLN A 69 -17.58 4.77 -1.16
CA GLN A 69 -17.44 4.61 0.28
C GLN A 69 -18.83 4.67 0.91
N SER A 70 -19.13 3.69 1.75
CA SER A 70 -20.37 3.64 2.54
C SER A 70 -20.00 3.55 4.01
N VAL A 71 -20.71 4.32 4.83
CA VAL A 71 -20.49 4.34 6.27
C VAL A 71 -21.80 3.95 6.97
N SER A 72 -21.71 3.07 7.96
CA SER A 72 -22.86 2.67 8.74
C SER A 72 -23.42 3.85 9.56
N PRO A 73 -24.70 3.82 9.96
CA PRO A 73 -25.31 4.93 10.73
C PRO A 73 -24.57 5.28 12.02
N ASP A 74 -23.93 4.29 12.67
CA ASP A 74 -23.17 4.50 13.90
C ASP A 74 -21.71 4.95 13.64
N GLY A 75 -21.30 5.01 12.37
CA GLY A 75 -19.95 5.41 11.98
C GLY A 75 -18.86 4.37 12.25
N LYS A 76 -19.21 3.20 12.77
CA LYS A 76 -18.23 2.20 13.18
C LYS A 76 -17.82 1.25 12.07
N THR A 77 -18.59 1.18 10.99
CA THR A 77 -18.31 0.30 9.86
C THR A 77 -18.22 1.14 8.60
N GLN A 78 -17.14 0.97 7.86
CA GLN A 78 -16.97 1.61 6.56
C GLN A 78 -16.71 0.54 5.51
N LYS A 79 -17.41 0.62 4.39
CA LYS A 79 -17.22 -0.26 3.26
C LYS A 79 -16.66 0.55 2.09
N LEU A 80 -15.53 0.11 1.56
CA LEU A 80 -14.84 0.77 0.47
C LEU A 80 -14.81 -0.15 -0.75
N LEU A 81 -15.13 0.39 -1.91
CA LEU A 81 -14.87 -0.27 -3.19
C LEU A 81 -13.60 0.32 -3.76
N LEU A 82 -12.59 -0.51 -3.95
CA LEU A 82 -11.27 -0.11 -4.40
C LEU A 82 -11.01 -0.64 -5.81
N GLU A 83 -10.41 0.20 -6.65
CA GLU A 83 -9.96 -0.22 -7.97
C GLU A 83 -8.44 -0.34 -7.97
N LEU A 84 -7.94 -1.50 -8.40
CA LEU A 84 -6.51 -1.76 -8.52
C LEU A 84 -5.99 -1.25 -9.85
N ILE A 85 -4.67 -1.26 -10.00
CA ILE A 85 -4.00 -0.74 -11.21
C ILE A 85 -4.42 -1.48 -12.49
N ASP A 86 -4.80 -2.74 -12.38
CA ASP A 86 -5.28 -3.57 -13.50
C ASP A 86 -6.78 -3.43 -13.75
N HIS A 87 -7.43 -2.45 -13.12
CA HIS A 87 -8.88 -2.22 -13.15
C HIS A 87 -9.72 -3.27 -12.45
N SER A 88 -9.11 -4.22 -11.76
CA SER A 88 -9.84 -5.13 -10.87
C SER A 88 -10.38 -4.37 -9.66
N ARG A 89 -11.54 -4.78 -9.17
CA ARG A 89 -12.18 -4.14 -8.02
C ARG A 89 -12.24 -5.09 -6.84
N ILE A 90 -11.92 -4.57 -5.67
CA ILE A 90 -12.01 -5.31 -4.42
C ILE A 90 -12.81 -4.51 -3.40
N GLU A 91 -13.39 -5.21 -2.44
CA GLU A 91 -14.07 -4.58 -1.32
C GLU A 91 -13.19 -4.66 -0.06
N ALA A 92 -13.14 -3.58 0.68
CA ALA A 92 -12.51 -3.52 1.98
C ALA A 92 -13.54 -3.03 2.99
N VAL A 93 -13.59 -3.69 4.14
CA VAL A 93 -14.49 -3.30 5.22
C VAL A 93 -13.66 -2.98 6.45
N LEU A 94 -13.81 -1.77 6.95
CA LEU A 94 -13.19 -1.29 8.17
C LEU A 94 -14.23 -1.33 9.28
N MET A 95 -13.93 -2.02 10.37
CA MET A 95 -14.81 -2.10 11.54
C MET A 95 -14.10 -1.60 12.75
N GLU A 96 -14.71 -0.64 13.43
CA GLU A 96 -14.23 -0.17 14.72
C GLU A 96 -14.86 -1.02 15.83
N GLN A 97 -14.03 -1.64 16.63
CA GLN A 97 -14.47 -2.49 17.73
C GLN A 97 -13.79 -2.04 19.01
N HIS A 98 -14.38 -2.37 20.16
CA HIS A 98 -13.87 -1.92 21.46
C HIS A 98 -12.49 -2.48 21.81
N TYR A 99 -12.03 -3.54 21.16
CA TYR A 99 -10.68 -4.10 21.33
C TYR A 99 -9.70 -3.66 20.22
N GLY A 100 -10.14 -2.82 19.29
CA GLY A 100 -9.33 -2.33 18.19
C GLY A 100 -10.11 -2.29 16.89
N ASN A 101 -9.42 -1.89 15.82
CA ASN A 101 -10.01 -1.83 14.50
C ASN A 101 -9.72 -3.11 13.71
N SER A 102 -10.71 -3.60 13.00
CA SER A 102 -10.58 -4.77 12.13
C SER A 102 -10.75 -4.35 10.68
N VAL A 103 -9.97 -5.00 9.80
CA VAL A 103 -10.06 -4.80 8.35
C VAL A 103 -10.27 -6.15 7.69
N CYS A 104 -11.29 -6.23 6.85
CA CYS A 104 -11.50 -7.40 5.99
C CYS A 104 -11.41 -6.95 4.54
N VAL A 105 -10.55 -7.61 3.77
CA VAL A 105 -10.29 -7.26 2.38
C VAL A 105 -10.47 -8.49 1.52
N SER A 106 -11.18 -8.34 0.40
CA SER A 106 -11.22 -9.39 -0.62
C SER A 106 -9.85 -9.51 -1.25
N SER A 107 -9.22 -10.67 -1.13
CA SER A 107 -7.87 -10.88 -1.66
C SER A 107 -7.85 -11.04 -3.18
N GLN A 108 -9.01 -11.31 -3.78
CA GLN A 108 -9.17 -11.45 -5.22
C GLN A 108 -10.60 -11.10 -5.60
N VAL A 109 -10.78 -10.72 -6.86
CA VAL A 109 -12.10 -10.41 -7.40
C VAL A 109 -12.94 -11.70 -7.41
N GLY A 110 -14.15 -11.62 -6.86
CA GLY A 110 -15.03 -12.79 -6.78
C GLY A 110 -14.54 -13.85 -5.80
N CYS A 111 -13.95 -13.46 -4.70
CA CYS A 111 -13.45 -14.37 -3.68
C CYS A 111 -14.55 -15.34 -3.23
N ALA A 112 -14.32 -16.66 -3.41
CA ALA A 112 -15.29 -17.69 -3.07
C ALA A 112 -15.47 -17.85 -1.55
N MET A 113 -14.43 -17.56 -0.78
CA MET A 113 -14.50 -17.65 0.67
C MET A 113 -15.31 -16.52 1.28
N GLY A 114 -15.21 -15.33 0.68
CA GLY A 114 -15.89 -14.15 1.15
C GLY A 114 -15.56 -13.78 2.58
N CYS A 115 -15.94 -12.57 2.95
CA CYS A 115 -15.97 -12.15 4.35
C CYS A 115 -17.42 -12.18 4.81
N VAL A 116 -17.67 -12.80 5.94
CA VAL A 116 -19.02 -12.88 6.51
C VAL A 116 -19.18 -11.74 7.50
N PHE A 117 -20.11 -10.86 7.20
CA PHE A 117 -20.43 -9.69 8.04
C PHE A 117 -21.91 -9.65 8.32
#